data_0d6706696c7c33e93d1d23287d63a2cd
#
_entry.id   0d6706696c7c33e93d1d23287d63a2cd
#
_cell.length_a   1.000
_cell.length_b   1.000
_cell.length_c   1.000
_cell.angle_alpha   90.00
_cell.angle_beta   90.00
_cell.angle_gamma   90.00
#
_symmetry.space_group_name_H-M   'P 1'
#
loop_
_entity.id
_entity.type
_entity.pdbx_description
1 polymer ?
#
loop_
_entity_poly.entity_id
_entity_poly.type
_entity_poly.pdbx_seq_one_letter_code
_entity_poly.pdbx_strand_id
1 'polypeptide(L)'
;RAALLPVLGKSRFTPTHFNREMNASLDICFGLLPIGIFAGALIVIGFLPFAFPAQYTDGSLGASAVDLFMVLLLGWCFTLLATPTYTALQAGPKPWLFTFFISIVVAFATVLGFLLISWQAPFGDRQGLYAATIASTLSAAFALILSIHLSGSWDFIFKRSNEWFFAVLCMSITCYGLSTNSWLAGTGILLFLFIPQALQAVGSNVEQKSLQKSSEAE
;
A
#
# COMPACT_ATOMS: atom_id res chain seq x y z
N ARG A 1 2.92 9.76 -7.71
CA ARG A 1 3.88 10.39 -6.78
C ARG A 1 4.48 11.67 -7.37
N ALA A 2 5.03 11.61 -8.58
CA ALA A 2 5.64 12.76 -9.25
C ALA A 2 4.67 13.95 -9.49
N ALA A 3 3.39 13.69 -9.70
CA ALA A 3 2.38 14.75 -9.90
C ALA A 3 1.86 15.35 -8.58
N LEU A 4 1.84 14.57 -7.49
CA LEU A 4 1.28 15.00 -6.21
C LEU A 4 2.23 15.92 -5.43
N LEU A 5 3.53 15.68 -5.51
CA LEU A 5 4.54 16.42 -4.77
C LEU A 5 4.55 17.93 -5.09
N PRO A 6 4.53 18.38 -6.36
CA PRO A 6 4.48 19.81 -6.67
C PRO A 6 3.14 20.45 -6.26
N VAL A 7 2.04 19.72 -6.31
CA VAL A 7 0.71 20.22 -5.92
C VAL A 7 0.67 20.45 -4.42
N LEU A 8 1.06 19.46 -3.61
CA LEU A 8 1.15 19.61 -2.17
C LEU A 8 2.19 20.67 -1.74
N GLY A 9 3.29 20.78 -2.45
CA GLY A 9 4.31 21.81 -2.20
C GLY A 9 3.78 23.22 -2.41
N LYS A 10 2.96 23.46 -3.43
CA LYS A 10 2.30 24.75 -3.68
C LYS A 10 1.21 25.04 -2.65
N SER A 11 0.44 24.04 -2.26
CA SER A 11 -0.71 24.19 -1.34
C SER A 11 -0.33 24.22 0.14
N ARG A 12 0.93 23.94 0.50
CA ARG A 12 1.38 23.84 1.90
C ARG A 12 1.13 25.09 2.76
N PHE A 13 1.03 26.27 2.14
CA PHE A 13 0.76 27.53 2.84
C PHE A 13 -0.72 27.80 3.05
N THR A 14 -1.60 27.01 2.44
CA THR A 14 -3.05 27.12 2.55
C THR A 14 -3.63 25.83 3.10
N PRO A 15 -3.90 25.72 4.42
CA PRO A 15 -4.33 24.47 5.07
C PRO A 15 -5.55 23.82 4.42
N THR A 16 -6.50 24.61 3.95
CA THR A 16 -7.71 24.11 3.27
C THR A 16 -7.41 23.42 1.95
N HIS A 17 -6.51 23.99 1.15
CA HIS A 17 -6.07 23.38 -0.12
C HIS A 17 -5.25 22.12 0.13
N PHE A 18 -4.33 22.17 1.09
CA PHE A 18 -3.52 20.98 1.46
C PHE A 18 -4.40 19.81 1.88
N ASN A 19 -5.38 20.06 2.76
CA ASN A 19 -6.30 19.05 3.23
C ASN A 19 -7.16 18.46 2.11
N ARG A 20 -7.60 19.28 1.17
CA ARG A 20 -8.36 18.83 0.00
C ARG A 20 -7.54 17.91 -0.90
N GLU A 21 -6.30 18.28 -1.21
CA GLU A 21 -5.42 17.47 -2.06
C GLU A 21 -5.02 16.14 -1.37
N MET A 22 -4.84 16.20 -0.05
CA MET A 22 -4.57 15.00 0.75
C MET A 22 -5.76 14.03 0.72
N ASN A 23 -6.99 14.54 0.89
CA ASN A 23 -8.20 13.73 0.78
C ASN A 23 -8.36 13.12 -0.61
N ALA A 24 -8.21 13.91 -1.67
CA ALA A 24 -8.29 13.41 -3.05
C ALA A 24 -7.25 12.31 -3.32
N SER A 25 -6.05 12.45 -2.77
CA SER A 25 -5.01 11.43 -2.89
C SER A 25 -5.37 10.13 -2.15
N LEU A 26 -5.96 10.23 -0.96
CA LEU A 26 -6.45 9.07 -0.21
C LEU A 26 -7.59 8.37 -0.94
N ASP A 27 -8.54 9.12 -1.54
CA ASP A 27 -9.63 8.54 -2.35
C ASP A 27 -9.09 7.69 -3.49
N ILE A 28 -8.07 8.19 -4.19
CA ILE A 28 -7.41 7.45 -5.26
C ILE A 28 -6.74 6.18 -4.71
N CYS A 29 -6.03 6.27 -3.58
CA CYS A 29 -5.38 5.11 -2.97
C CYS A 29 -6.38 4.03 -2.55
N PHE A 30 -7.49 4.41 -1.91
CA PHE A 30 -8.53 3.47 -1.53
C PHE A 30 -9.22 2.85 -2.74
N GLY A 31 -9.48 3.63 -3.79
CA GLY A 31 -10.05 3.12 -5.05
C GLY A 31 -9.13 2.17 -5.80
N LEU A 32 -7.81 2.42 -5.77
CA LEU A 32 -6.82 1.57 -6.44
C LEU A 32 -6.50 0.29 -5.67
N LEU A 33 -6.77 0.24 -4.36
CA LEU A 33 -6.41 -0.89 -3.52
C LEU A 33 -6.98 -2.23 -4.04
N PRO A 34 -8.30 -2.40 -4.24
CA PRO A 34 -8.87 -3.66 -4.72
C PRO A 34 -8.41 -4.01 -6.14
N ILE A 35 -8.27 -3.02 -7.01
CA ILE A 35 -7.79 -3.21 -8.38
C ILE A 35 -6.34 -3.72 -8.36
N GLY A 36 -5.49 -3.10 -7.54
CA GLY A 36 -4.09 -3.49 -7.42
C GLY A 36 -3.90 -4.87 -6.80
N ILE A 37 -4.73 -5.25 -5.82
CA ILE A 37 -4.71 -6.59 -5.24
C ILE A 37 -5.08 -7.63 -6.31
N PHE A 38 -6.15 -7.38 -7.07
CA PHE A 38 -6.56 -8.30 -8.13
C PHE A 38 -5.53 -8.42 -9.24
N ALA A 39 -5.03 -7.29 -9.74
CA ALA A 39 -3.99 -7.28 -10.77
C ALA A 39 -2.70 -7.97 -10.28
N GLY A 40 -2.29 -7.69 -9.05
CA GLY A 40 -1.14 -8.34 -8.42
C GLY A 40 -1.34 -9.86 -8.29
N ALA A 41 -2.51 -10.29 -7.82
CA ALA A 41 -2.84 -11.71 -7.72
C ALA A 41 -2.86 -12.41 -9.10
N LEU A 42 -3.42 -11.78 -10.12
CA LEU A 42 -3.40 -12.31 -11.49
C LEU A 42 -1.98 -12.47 -12.03
N ILE A 43 -1.12 -11.48 -11.80
CA ILE A 43 0.27 -11.54 -12.23
C ILE A 43 1.01 -12.68 -11.49
N VAL A 44 0.82 -12.77 -10.20
CA VAL A 44 1.52 -13.78 -9.38
C VAL A 44 1.03 -15.19 -9.70
N ILE A 45 -0.27 -15.42 -9.78
CA ILE A 45 -0.82 -16.77 -10.03
C ILE A 45 -0.75 -17.13 -11.51
N GLY A 46 -1.04 -16.18 -12.40
CA GLY A 46 -1.15 -16.43 -13.82
C GLY A 46 0.17 -16.35 -14.58
N PHE A 47 0.99 -15.34 -14.32
CA PHE A 47 2.19 -15.04 -15.08
C PHE A 47 3.47 -15.64 -14.48
N LEU A 48 3.61 -15.64 -13.15
CA LEU A 48 4.83 -16.10 -12.50
C LEU A 48 5.20 -17.55 -12.86
N PRO A 49 4.26 -18.52 -12.91
CA PRO A 49 4.57 -19.90 -13.30
C PRO A 49 5.10 -20.05 -14.74
N PHE A 50 4.79 -19.10 -15.63
CA PHE A 50 5.32 -19.10 -16.99
C PHE A 50 6.69 -18.40 -17.10
N ALA A 51 6.93 -17.42 -16.25
CA ALA A 51 8.16 -16.62 -16.27
C ALA A 51 9.32 -17.32 -15.55
N PHE A 52 9.03 -18.17 -14.58
CA PHE A 52 10.04 -18.85 -13.76
C PHE A 52 9.98 -20.37 -13.94
N PRO A 53 11.13 -21.06 -13.87
CA PRO A 53 11.17 -22.53 -13.84
C PRO A 53 10.29 -23.10 -12.73
N ALA A 54 9.70 -24.28 -12.95
CA ALA A 54 8.78 -24.95 -12.04
C ALA A 54 9.34 -25.10 -10.62
N GLN A 55 10.63 -25.36 -10.49
CA GLN A 55 11.32 -25.49 -9.19
C GLN A 55 11.17 -24.28 -8.26
N TYR A 56 10.92 -23.06 -8.80
CA TYR A 56 10.68 -21.85 -8.00
C TYR A 56 9.20 -21.65 -7.68
N THR A 57 8.30 -22.29 -8.42
CA THR A 57 6.85 -22.11 -8.27
C THR A 57 6.16 -23.26 -7.57
N ASP A 58 6.69 -24.47 -7.68
CA ASP A 58 6.16 -25.69 -7.04
C ASP A 58 6.61 -25.89 -5.59
N GLY A 59 7.52 -25.04 -5.10
CA GLY A 59 8.05 -25.11 -3.75
C GLY A 59 9.13 -26.20 -3.53
N SER A 60 9.63 -26.83 -4.59
CA SER A 60 10.67 -27.85 -4.51
C SER A 60 11.99 -27.32 -3.92
N LEU A 61 12.26 -26.02 -4.06
CA LEU A 61 13.40 -25.32 -3.45
C LEU A 61 13.09 -24.80 -2.03
N GLY A 62 12.02 -25.29 -1.40
CA GLY A 62 11.69 -24.98 -0.01
C GLY A 62 10.62 -23.90 0.17
N ALA A 63 10.54 -22.88 -0.69
CA ALA A 63 9.47 -21.85 -0.68
C ALA A 63 8.96 -21.61 -2.10
N SER A 64 7.64 -21.52 -2.25
CA SER A 64 7.04 -21.10 -3.52
C SER A 64 7.20 -19.60 -3.71
N ALA A 65 7.70 -19.17 -4.88
CA ALA A 65 7.76 -17.77 -5.23
C ALA A 65 6.35 -17.12 -5.21
N VAL A 66 5.32 -17.90 -5.56
CA VAL A 66 3.92 -17.44 -5.50
C VAL A 66 3.54 -17.01 -4.08
N ASP A 67 3.81 -17.88 -3.08
CA ASP A 67 3.47 -17.58 -1.69
C ASP A 67 4.24 -16.36 -1.16
N LEU A 68 5.53 -16.24 -1.51
CA LEU A 68 6.37 -15.12 -1.08
C LEU A 68 5.86 -13.79 -1.68
N PHE A 69 5.55 -13.78 -2.97
CA PHE A 69 5.00 -12.58 -3.63
C PHE A 69 3.63 -12.19 -3.09
N MET A 70 2.82 -13.17 -2.69
CA MET A 70 1.53 -12.89 -2.07
C MET A 70 1.66 -12.17 -0.72
N VAL A 71 2.63 -12.58 0.10
CA VAL A 71 2.94 -11.87 1.37
C VAL A 71 3.43 -10.45 1.06
N LEU A 72 4.27 -10.27 0.04
CA LEU A 72 4.74 -8.95 -0.39
C LEU A 72 3.62 -8.07 -0.95
N LEU A 73 2.57 -8.65 -1.53
CA LEU A 73 1.40 -7.91 -1.99
C LEU A 73 0.69 -7.19 -0.84
N LEU A 74 0.65 -7.79 0.35
CA LEU A 74 0.16 -7.09 1.56
C LEU A 74 1.05 -5.90 1.93
N GLY A 75 2.37 -6.06 1.84
CA GLY A 75 3.33 -4.96 2.02
C GLY A 75 3.09 -3.82 1.03
N TRP A 76 2.78 -4.17 -0.22
CA TRP A 76 2.40 -3.18 -1.24
C TRP A 76 1.13 -2.42 -0.86
N CYS A 77 0.10 -3.08 -0.31
CA CYS A 77 -1.11 -2.40 0.16
C CYS A 77 -0.80 -1.34 1.22
N PHE A 78 0.02 -1.67 2.21
CA PHE A 78 0.45 -0.70 3.22
C PHE A 78 1.25 0.46 2.61
N THR A 79 2.12 0.18 1.67
CA THR A 79 2.91 1.21 0.97
C THR A 79 2.04 2.13 0.11
N LEU A 80 1.02 1.58 -0.57
CA LEU A 80 0.05 2.36 -1.33
C LEU A 80 -0.70 3.34 -0.42
N LEU A 81 -1.24 2.85 0.70
CA LEU A 81 -1.97 3.67 1.67
C LEU A 81 -1.07 4.72 2.37
N ALA A 82 0.23 4.44 2.49
CA ALA A 82 1.19 5.38 3.05
C ALA A 82 1.64 6.47 2.05
N THR A 83 1.39 6.30 0.75
CA THR A 83 1.88 7.24 -0.29
C THR A 83 1.43 8.69 -0.08
N PRO A 84 0.17 9.00 0.28
CA PRO A 84 -0.24 10.38 0.56
C PRO A 84 0.51 11.01 1.73
N THR A 85 0.66 10.27 2.83
CA THR A 85 1.35 10.74 4.03
C THR A 85 2.85 10.94 3.79
N TYR A 86 3.50 10.08 2.98
CA TYR A 86 4.89 10.28 2.56
C TYR A 86 5.07 11.56 1.75
N THR A 87 4.18 11.79 0.79
CA THR A 87 4.23 13.02 -0.01
C THR A 87 3.95 14.26 0.83
N ALA A 88 3.06 14.17 1.81
CA ALA A 88 2.80 15.24 2.77
C ALA A 88 4.05 15.56 3.62
N LEU A 89 4.77 14.55 4.10
CA LEU A 89 6.04 14.74 4.83
C LEU A 89 7.12 15.40 3.96
N GLN A 90 7.23 15.01 2.68
CA GLN A 90 8.19 15.60 1.74
C GLN A 90 7.85 17.05 1.41
N ALA A 91 6.57 17.36 1.21
CA ALA A 91 6.08 18.71 0.89
C ALA A 91 5.96 19.62 2.12
N GLY A 92 6.07 19.06 3.32
CA GLY A 92 5.88 19.76 4.59
C GLY A 92 6.93 20.83 4.86
N PRO A 93 6.70 21.70 5.88
CA PRO A 93 7.61 22.79 6.23
C PRO A 93 8.95 22.32 6.79
N LYS A 94 9.03 21.06 7.22
CA LYS A 94 10.22 20.45 7.82
C LYS A 94 10.66 19.22 7.02
N PRO A 95 11.32 19.39 5.87
CA PRO A 95 11.70 18.27 5.01
C PRO A 95 12.67 17.26 5.68
N TRP A 96 13.39 17.67 6.71
CA TRP A 96 14.24 16.78 7.50
C TRP A 96 13.43 15.67 8.23
N LEU A 97 12.15 15.91 8.54
CA LEU A 97 11.28 14.89 9.12
C LEU A 97 11.12 13.69 8.18
N PHE A 98 11.14 13.91 6.87
CA PHE A 98 11.10 12.81 5.91
C PHE A 98 12.39 11.97 5.95
N THR A 99 13.56 12.62 6.05
CA THR A 99 14.84 11.91 6.18
C THR A 99 14.87 11.11 7.48
N PHE A 100 14.45 11.71 8.59
CA PHE A 100 14.34 11.05 9.89
C PHE A 100 13.40 9.85 9.84
N PHE A 101 12.21 10.02 9.23
CA PHE A 101 11.25 8.96 8.99
C PHE A 101 11.86 7.77 8.24
N ILE A 102 12.53 8.04 7.09
CA ILE A 102 13.17 6.98 6.30
C ILE A 102 14.25 6.27 7.13
N SER A 103 15.06 7.01 7.89
CA SER A 103 16.11 6.42 8.74
C SER A 103 15.54 5.45 9.77
N ILE A 104 14.42 5.83 10.43
CA ILE A 104 13.76 4.96 11.42
C ILE A 104 13.18 3.72 10.73
N VAL A 105 12.51 3.88 9.59
CA VAL A 105 11.91 2.75 8.87
C VAL A 105 12.99 1.77 8.40
N VAL A 106 14.11 2.27 7.86
CA VAL A 106 15.23 1.42 7.44
C VAL A 106 15.86 0.71 8.64
N ALA A 107 16.11 1.42 9.73
CA ALA A 107 16.63 0.81 10.95
C ALA A 107 15.70 -0.28 11.49
N PHE A 108 14.38 -0.01 11.57
CA PHE A 108 13.38 -0.98 11.99
C PHE A 108 13.35 -2.21 11.08
N ALA A 109 13.34 -2.00 9.74
CA ALA A 109 13.33 -3.08 8.76
C ALA A 109 14.59 -3.95 8.87
N THR A 110 15.76 -3.34 9.08
CA THR A 110 17.03 -4.05 9.24
C THR A 110 17.05 -4.88 10.52
N VAL A 111 16.66 -4.28 11.64
CA VAL A 111 16.62 -4.99 12.95
C VAL A 111 15.60 -6.11 12.92
N LEU A 112 14.38 -5.84 12.43
CA LEU A 112 13.33 -6.84 12.35
C LEU A 112 13.70 -7.99 11.40
N GLY A 113 14.26 -7.65 10.23
CA GLY A 113 14.76 -8.64 9.27
C GLY A 113 15.83 -9.52 9.89
N PHE A 114 16.82 -8.92 10.54
CA PHE A 114 17.89 -9.67 11.21
C PHE A 114 17.33 -10.59 12.29
N LEU A 115 16.43 -10.11 13.15
CA LEU A 115 15.85 -10.90 14.24
C LEU A 115 15.01 -12.06 13.71
N LEU A 116 14.11 -11.81 12.75
CA LEU A 116 13.23 -12.85 12.23
C LEU A 116 14.00 -13.90 11.43
N ILE A 117 14.95 -13.48 10.59
CA ILE A 117 15.76 -14.40 9.80
C ILE A 117 16.66 -15.24 10.74
N SER A 118 17.33 -14.62 11.71
CA SER A 118 18.16 -15.33 12.67
C SER A 118 17.40 -16.32 13.52
N TRP A 119 16.15 -15.99 13.88
CA TRP A 119 15.29 -16.88 14.65
C TRP A 119 14.79 -18.06 13.82
N GLN A 120 14.51 -17.85 12.54
CA GLN A 120 13.95 -18.88 11.67
C GLN A 120 15.01 -19.71 10.92
N ALA A 121 16.23 -19.19 10.76
CA ALA A 121 17.32 -19.86 10.05
C ALA A 121 17.61 -21.29 10.55
N PRO A 122 17.56 -21.61 11.86
CA PRO A 122 17.77 -22.98 12.34
C PRO A 122 16.75 -23.99 11.83
N PHE A 123 15.59 -23.53 11.38
CA PHE A 123 14.49 -24.40 10.90
C PHE A 123 14.53 -24.64 9.37
N GLY A 124 15.48 -24.04 8.66
CA GLY A 124 15.74 -24.23 7.24
C GLY A 124 15.56 -22.99 6.37
N ASP A 125 16.12 -23.01 5.18
CA ASP A 125 16.15 -21.88 4.23
C ASP A 125 14.77 -21.39 3.86
N ARG A 126 13.79 -22.28 3.75
CA ARG A 126 12.39 -21.95 3.47
C ARG A 126 11.84 -20.95 4.49
N GLN A 127 12.06 -21.21 5.77
CA GLN A 127 11.54 -20.37 6.84
C GLN A 127 12.25 -19.03 6.89
N GLY A 128 13.54 -18.99 6.54
CA GLY A 128 14.30 -17.75 6.39
C GLY A 128 13.74 -16.82 5.31
N LEU A 129 13.31 -17.37 4.16
CA LEU A 129 12.67 -16.60 3.10
C LEU A 129 11.30 -16.04 3.51
N TYR A 130 10.47 -16.83 4.18
CA TYR A 130 9.21 -16.35 4.72
C TYR A 130 9.43 -15.29 5.80
N ALA A 131 10.41 -15.47 6.67
CA ALA A 131 10.77 -14.47 7.67
C ALA A 131 11.17 -13.13 7.04
N ALA A 132 11.94 -13.15 5.95
CA ALA A 132 12.32 -11.94 5.22
C ALA A 132 11.11 -11.21 4.60
N THR A 133 10.19 -11.96 3.98
CA THR A 133 8.97 -11.37 3.38
C THR A 133 8.03 -10.81 4.44
N ILE A 134 7.86 -11.51 5.57
CA ILE A 134 7.08 -11.02 6.72
C ILE A 134 7.72 -9.77 7.31
N ALA A 135 9.05 -9.74 7.49
CA ALA A 135 9.77 -8.57 7.96
C ALA A 135 9.52 -7.35 7.06
N SER A 136 9.58 -7.54 5.74
CA SER A 136 9.30 -6.49 4.76
C SER A 136 7.86 -5.96 4.89
N THR A 137 6.88 -6.85 4.98
CA THR A 137 5.46 -6.50 5.11
C THR A 137 5.17 -5.76 6.43
N LEU A 138 5.73 -6.22 7.54
CA LEU A 138 5.61 -5.56 8.84
C LEU A 138 6.29 -4.19 8.84
N SER A 139 7.43 -4.06 8.14
CA SER A 139 8.11 -2.78 7.99
C SER A 139 7.29 -1.77 7.17
N ALA A 140 6.57 -2.24 6.15
CA ALA A 140 5.64 -1.40 5.40
C ALA A 140 4.44 -0.95 6.26
N ALA A 141 3.88 -1.84 7.09
CA ALA A 141 2.83 -1.49 8.04
C ALA A 141 3.33 -0.48 9.09
N PHE A 142 4.51 -0.69 9.64
CA PHE A 142 5.15 0.26 10.56
C PHE A 142 5.37 1.61 9.90
N ALA A 143 5.85 1.63 8.66
CA ALA A 143 6.06 2.85 7.89
C ALA A 143 4.75 3.62 7.66
N LEU A 144 3.63 2.92 7.40
CA LEU A 144 2.30 3.55 7.32
C LEU A 144 1.93 4.25 8.64
N ILE A 145 2.01 3.53 9.76
CA ILE A 145 1.66 4.07 11.08
C ILE A 145 2.54 5.27 11.43
N LEU A 146 3.84 5.14 11.25
CA LEU A 146 4.81 6.19 11.56
C LEU A 146 4.60 7.42 10.67
N SER A 147 4.32 7.24 9.37
CA SER A 147 4.07 8.35 8.46
C SER A 147 2.80 9.12 8.81
N ILE A 148 1.75 8.44 9.23
CA ILE A 148 0.50 9.05 9.73
C ILE A 148 0.79 9.87 10.99
N HIS A 149 1.57 9.31 11.91
CA HIS A 149 1.92 9.98 13.16
C HIS A 149 2.75 11.24 12.91
N LEU A 150 3.80 11.15 12.12
CA LEU A 150 4.70 12.27 11.83
C LEU A 150 4.05 13.36 10.96
N SER A 151 3.12 12.99 10.09
CA SER A 151 2.35 13.96 9.29
C SER A 151 1.22 14.63 10.06
N GLY A 152 0.91 14.16 11.28
CA GLY A 152 -0.22 14.64 12.07
C GLY A 152 -1.58 14.33 11.46
N SER A 153 -1.67 13.28 10.63
CA SER A 153 -2.86 12.98 9.83
C SER A 153 -3.89 12.10 10.55
N TRP A 154 -3.80 11.95 11.87
CA TRP A 154 -4.74 11.11 12.64
C TRP A 154 -6.20 11.54 12.50
N ASP A 155 -6.47 12.85 12.48
CA ASP A 155 -7.83 13.38 12.33
C ASP A 155 -8.45 12.97 10.99
N PHE A 156 -7.64 12.86 9.93
CA PHE A 156 -8.11 12.38 8.63
C PHE A 156 -8.50 10.92 8.67
N ILE A 157 -7.73 10.10 9.40
CA ILE A 157 -8.01 8.67 9.54
C ILE A 157 -9.31 8.46 10.30
N PHE A 158 -9.48 9.13 11.44
CA PHE A 158 -10.70 8.98 12.24
C PHE A 158 -11.95 9.46 11.51
N LYS A 159 -11.86 10.54 10.72
CA LYS A 159 -12.98 11.03 9.89
C LYS A 159 -13.34 10.06 8.77
N ARG A 160 -12.42 9.21 8.36
CA ARG A 160 -12.56 8.27 7.23
C ARG A 160 -12.54 6.82 7.71
N SER A 161 -13.12 6.55 8.86
CA SER A 161 -13.14 5.21 9.47
C SER A 161 -13.74 4.14 8.55
N ASN A 162 -14.75 4.50 7.74
CA ASN A 162 -15.39 3.56 6.81
C ASN A 162 -14.42 3.09 5.72
N GLU A 163 -13.65 3.99 5.10
CA GLU A 163 -12.69 3.64 4.05
C GLU A 163 -11.54 2.79 4.63
N TRP A 164 -11.09 3.10 5.82
CA TRP A 164 -10.11 2.29 6.53
C TRP A 164 -10.65 0.90 6.87
N PHE A 165 -11.93 0.82 7.27
CA PHE A 165 -12.60 -0.47 7.46
C PHE A 165 -12.61 -1.28 6.17
N PHE A 166 -12.94 -0.68 5.03
CA PHE A 166 -12.89 -1.34 3.73
C PHE A 166 -11.47 -1.76 3.34
N ALA A 167 -10.46 -0.94 3.59
CA ALA A 167 -9.07 -1.31 3.36
C ALA A 167 -8.65 -2.53 4.19
N VAL A 168 -9.01 -2.57 5.47
CA VAL A 168 -8.78 -3.71 6.36
C VAL A 168 -9.52 -4.95 5.86
N LEU A 169 -10.76 -4.80 5.41
CA LEU A 169 -11.54 -5.89 4.83
C LEU A 169 -10.87 -6.45 3.56
N CYS A 170 -10.40 -5.59 2.65
CA CYS A 170 -9.63 -6.00 1.48
C CYS A 170 -8.39 -6.80 1.85
N MET A 171 -7.62 -6.31 2.83
CA MET A 171 -6.42 -7.01 3.31
C MET A 171 -6.77 -8.35 3.98
N SER A 172 -7.88 -8.41 4.73
CA SER A 172 -8.34 -9.63 5.39
C SER A 172 -8.75 -10.70 4.37
N ILE A 173 -9.47 -10.31 3.31
CA ILE A 173 -9.83 -11.21 2.21
C ILE A 173 -8.57 -11.69 1.47
N THR A 174 -7.59 -10.80 1.31
CA THR A 174 -6.29 -11.15 0.75
C THR A 174 -5.58 -12.22 1.61
N CYS A 175 -5.54 -12.04 2.93
CA CYS A 175 -4.98 -13.03 3.85
C CYS A 175 -5.74 -14.35 3.82
N TYR A 176 -7.07 -14.30 3.74
CA TYR A 176 -7.90 -15.50 3.62
C TYR A 176 -7.63 -16.25 2.30
N GLY A 177 -7.52 -15.53 1.20
CA GLY A 177 -7.11 -16.08 -0.08
C GLY A 177 -5.75 -16.79 -0.01
N LEU A 178 -4.77 -16.21 0.72
CA LEU A 178 -3.48 -16.85 1.00
C LEU A 178 -3.62 -18.19 1.71
N SER A 179 -4.48 -18.27 2.72
CA SER A 179 -4.65 -19.48 3.52
C SER A 179 -5.37 -20.61 2.78
N THR A 180 -6.22 -20.28 1.80
CA THR A 180 -7.12 -21.23 1.12
C THR A 180 -6.79 -21.52 -0.33
N ASN A 181 -5.73 -20.91 -0.89
CA ASN A 181 -5.39 -20.94 -2.32
C ASN A 181 -6.54 -20.50 -3.27
N SER A 182 -7.55 -19.78 -2.73
CA SER A 182 -8.73 -19.32 -3.46
C SER A 182 -8.66 -17.84 -3.84
N TRP A 183 -7.49 -17.36 -4.17
CA TRP A 183 -7.18 -15.96 -4.50
C TRP A 183 -8.09 -15.34 -5.53
N LEU A 184 -8.32 -16.07 -6.65
CA LEU A 184 -9.14 -15.55 -7.74
C LEU A 184 -10.59 -15.34 -7.31
N ALA A 185 -11.14 -16.22 -6.47
CA ALA A 185 -12.50 -16.06 -5.95
C ALA A 185 -12.57 -14.88 -4.96
N GLY A 186 -11.66 -14.79 -3.99
CA GLY A 186 -11.62 -13.71 -3.01
C GLY A 186 -11.39 -12.33 -3.65
N THR A 187 -10.43 -12.23 -4.57
CA THR A 187 -10.14 -10.98 -5.27
C THR A 187 -11.21 -10.62 -6.28
N GLY A 188 -11.88 -11.60 -6.90
CA GLY A 188 -13.04 -11.38 -7.77
C GLY A 188 -14.22 -10.78 -7.00
N ILE A 189 -14.50 -11.27 -5.79
CA ILE A 189 -15.53 -10.70 -4.90
C ILE A 189 -15.18 -9.26 -4.53
N LEU A 190 -13.91 -8.98 -4.20
CA LEU A 190 -13.44 -7.63 -3.92
C LEU A 190 -13.66 -6.68 -5.09
N LEU A 191 -13.31 -7.09 -6.31
CA LEU A 191 -13.56 -6.28 -7.50
C LEU A 191 -15.04 -5.96 -7.67
N PHE A 192 -15.90 -6.97 -7.55
CA PHE A 192 -17.34 -6.78 -7.71
C PHE A 192 -17.91 -5.79 -6.69
N LEU A 193 -17.46 -5.87 -5.42
CA LEU A 193 -17.93 -4.99 -4.35
C LEU A 193 -17.39 -3.57 -4.45
N PHE A 194 -16.14 -3.40 -4.92
CA PHE A 194 -15.42 -2.13 -4.81
C PHE A 194 -15.22 -1.39 -6.14
N ILE A 195 -15.46 -2.01 -7.30
CA ILE A 195 -15.43 -1.32 -8.60
C ILE A 195 -16.32 -0.06 -8.61
N PRO A 196 -17.58 -0.09 -8.15
CA PRO A 196 -18.43 1.10 -8.15
C PRO A 196 -17.82 2.25 -7.34
N GLN A 197 -17.21 1.94 -6.20
CA GLN A 197 -16.58 2.95 -5.34
C GLN A 197 -15.30 3.52 -5.96
N ALA A 198 -14.48 2.67 -6.60
CA ALA A 198 -13.30 3.09 -7.33
C ALA A 198 -13.66 4.02 -8.51
N LEU A 199 -14.70 3.68 -9.26
CA LEU A 199 -15.19 4.49 -10.37
C LEU A 199 -15.75 5.84 -9.90
N GLN A 200 -16.47 5.87 -8.77
CA GLN A 200 -16.95 7.12 -8.17
C GLN A 200 -15.79 8.00 -7.71
N ALA A 201 -14.78 7.44 -7.06
CA ALA A 201 -13.60 8.19 -6.61
C ALA A 201 -12.80 8.79 -7.77
N VAL A 202 -12.68 8.07 -8.88
CA VAL A 202 -12.03 8.58 -10.10
C VAL A 202 -12.91 9.62 -10.80
N GLY A 203 -14.22 9.38 -10.93
CA GLY A 203 -15.17 10.28 -11.58
C GLY A 203 -15.28 11.63 -10.88
N SER A 204 -15.42 11.65 -9.56
CA SER A 204 -15.50 12.88 -8.76
C SER A 204 -14.24 13.75 -8.87
N ASN A 205 -13.06 13.13 -8.96
CA ASN A 205 -11.80 13.86 -9.17
C ASN A 205 -11.68 14.50 -10.56
N VAL A 206 -12.23 13.85 -11.59
CA VAL A 206 -12.24 14.40 -12.96
C VAL A 206 -13.17 15.60 -13.05
N GLU A 207 -14.36 15.49 -12.45
CA GLU A 207 -15.37 16.56 -12.44
C GLU A 207 -14.88 17.80 -11.67
N GLN A 208 -14.25 17.61 -10.50
CA GLN A 208 -13.66 18.70 -9.74
C GLN A 208 -12.53 19.44 -10.52
N LYS A 209 -11.71 18.71 -11.25
CA LYS A 209 -10.65 19.30 -12.08
C LYS A 209 -11.21 20.08 -13.25
N SER A 210 -12.31 19.63 -13.85
CA SER A 210 -12.97 20.35 -14.95
C SER A 210 -13.60 21.65 -14.48
N LEU A 211 -14.25 21.66 -13.31
CA LEU A 211 -14.82 22.84 -12.69
C LEU A 211 -13.77 23.87 -12.28
N GLN A 212 -12.63 23.41 -11.76
CA GLN A 212 -11.53 24.31 -11.41
C GLN A 212 -10.92 24.98 -12.64
N LYS A 213 -10.77 24.23 -13.74
CA LYS A 213 -10.22 24.77 -14.99
C LYS A 213 -11.15 25.80 -15.64
N SER A 214 -12.48 25.66 -15.49
CA SER A 214 -13.45 26.67 -15.97
C SER A 214 -13.43 27.94 -15.12
N SER A 215 -13.21 27.83 -13.81
CA SER A 215 -13.14 29.00 -12.92
C SER A 215 -11.80 29.78 -13.00
N GLU A 216 -10.75 29.16 -13.52
CA GLU A 216 -9.47 29.85 -13.80
C GLU A 216 -9.42 30.51 -15.18
N ALA A 217 -10.43 30.25 -16.04
CA ALA A 217 -10.56 30.82 -17.39
C ALA A 217 -11.50 32.03 -17.46
N GLU A 218 -12.23 32.32 -16.38
CA GLU A 218 -13.03 33.55 -16.18
C GLU A 218 -12.24 34.58 -15.35
#